data_1fdc1e3d9f0b79e14c8151474197a273
#
_entry.id   1fdc1e3d9f0b79e14c8151474197a273
#
_cell.length_a   1.000
_cell.length_b   1.000
_cell.length_c   1.000
_cell.angle_alpha   90.00
_cell.angle_beta   90.00
_cell.angle_gamma   90.00
#
_symmetry.space_group_name_H-M   'P 1'
#
loop_
_entity.id
_entity.type
_entity.pdbx_description
1 polymer ?
#
loop_
_entity_poly.entity_id
_entity_poly.type
_entity_poly.pdbx_seq_one_letter_code
_entity_poly.pdbx_strand_id
1 'polypeptide(L)'
;MNERITGAEALIKSLIAEGVDLVFGYPGGAIIPVYDKLYDYTDQLKHILVRHEQGATHAAQGYARVTGRPGVVIVTSGPAATNVITGLSDALMDSTPLVVITGQVASSFLGSDAFQETDVVGITQPITKWAYQIRRAEDIPWAVARAFYIANTGRPGPVVLDIAKDAQNGLLEWSHQKCTYIRSYIPYPKINDEDLKAAADIINSAKRPMILSGHGVMISGAEKELAAFAEKADIPVAATLLGLSTMPSDHRLYKGMLGMHGNIGPNINTNRSDVIIAIGMRFDDRVTGDTSKYAPQAKIVHIDIDSSEFDKNIKTDATIHGDAREVLEKLLPLINPADHSEWLKTFDECAKVEREKVIEREVFRTEGTMTMGEVAHKVSKATGDKAVLVTDVGQNQMFSSRYFRYTDPKSILTSGGLGTMGFGLPASIGAKMGAPERTVCFFTGDGGLQMTIQELGTIMEYGTDVKIILLNNNFLGNVRQWQELFFNSRFSQTPMVNPDFVAIANAYGIAAENVETREQLDDAIARMLNHKGAYMLNVNIDPTDMIFPMTPAGAAVDDIMLNANEKYQIN
;
A
#
# COMPACT_ATOMS: atom_id res chain seq x y z
N MET A 1 10.01 -36.77 -27.87
CA MET A 1 9.04 -35.84 -28.49
C MET A 1 8.53 -34.99 -27.34
N ASN A 2 8.68 -33.68 -27.47
CA ASN A 2 8.07 -32.78 -26.45
C ASN A 2 6.55 -32.95 -26.52
N GLU A 3 5.92 -33.03 -25.38
CA GLU A 3 4.47 -33.16 -25.25
C GLU A 3 3.81 -31.90 -25.82
N ARG A 4 2.84 -32.06 -26.72
CA ARG A 4 2.03 -30.94 -27.24
C ARG A 4 0.86 -30.71 -26.30
N ILE A 5 0.77 -29.52 -25.73
CA ILE A 5 -0.28 -29.12 -24.80
C ILE A 5 -1.06 -27.90 -25.36
N THR A 6 -2.21 -27.62 -24.76
CA THR A 6 -2.99 -26.42 -25.10
C THR A 6 -2.34 -25.16 -24.55
N GLY A 7 -2.65 -23.99 -25.14
CA GLY A 7 -2.21 -22.71 -24.62
C GLY A 7 -2.72 -22.45 -23.19
N ALA A 8 -3.94 -22.90 -22.88
CA ALA A 8 -4.49 -22.84 -21.53
C ALA A 8 -3.62 -23.61 -20.52
N GLU A 9 -3.23 -24.83 -20.85
CA GLU A 9 -2.33 -25.63 -20.02
C GLU A 9 -0.93 -25.02 -19.94
N ALA A 10 -0.41 -24.49 -21.05
CA ALA A 10 0.87 -23.80 -21.09
C ALA A 10 0.89 -22.57 -20.17
N LEU A 11 -0.23 -21.84 -20.07
CA LEU A 11 -0.37 -20.72 -19.13
C LEU A 11 -0.21 -21.20 -17.69
N ILE A 12 -0.97 -22.23 -17.26
CA ILE A 12 -0.91 -22.76 -15.89
C ILE A 12 0.51 -23.26 -15.57
N LYS A 13 1.10 -24.07 -16.44
CA LYS A 13 2.48 -24.59 -16.26
C LYS A 13 3.51 -23.46 -16.20
N SER A 14 3.33 -22.39 -16.98
CA SER A 14 4.23 -21.23 -16.96
C SER A 14 4.10 -20.43 -15.65
N LEU A 15 2.89 -20.25 -15.12
CA LEU A 15 2.69 -19.62 -13.81
C LEU A 15 3.37 -20.41 -12.69
N ILE A 16 3.19 -21.74 -12.67
CA ILE A 16 3.86 -22.63 -11.71
C ILE A 16 5.39 -22.53 -11.85
N ALA A 17 5.92 -22.51 -13.08
CA ALA A 17 7.35 -22.37 -13.33
C ALA A 17 7.92 -21.00 -12.90
N GLU A 18 7.10 -19.94 -12.87
CA GLU A 18 7.46 -18.64 -12.26
C GLU A 18 7.35 -18.63 -10.72
N GLY A 19 6.88 -19.72 -10.12
CA GLY A 19 6.78 -19.88 -8.67
C GLY A 19 5.45 -19.39 -8.08
N VAL A 20 4.40 -19.31 -8.91
CA VAL A 20 3.05 -18.95 -8.45
C VAL A 20 2.41 -20.16 -7.81
N ASP A 21 1.95 -20.00 -6.58
CA ASP A 21 1.24 -21.00 -5.79
C ASP A 21 -0.23 -20.61 -5.51
N LEU A 22 -0.58 -19.34 -5.76
CA LEU A 22 -1.90 -18.80 -5.48
C LEU A 22 -2.28 -17.72 -6.50
N VAL A 23 -3.53 -17.78 -6.98
CA VAL A 23 -4.12 -16.78 -7.87
C VAL A 23 -5.49 -16.35 -7.36
N PHE A 24 -5.86 -15.10 -7.60
CA PHE A 24 -7.18 -14.56 -7.34
C PHE A 24 -7.93 -14.39 -8.67
N GLY A 25 -9.23 -14.63 -8.69
CA GLY A 25 -9.92 -14.45 -9.97
C GLY A 25 -11.40 -14.75 -9.96
N TYR A 26 -11.99 -14.59 -11.14
CA TYR A 26 -13.40 -14.86 -11.39
C TYR A 26 -13.57 -15.47 -12.79
N PRO A 27 -14.20 -16.67 -12.92
CA PRO A 27 -14.37 -17.34 -14.20
C PRO A 27 -15.41 -16.65 -15.08
N GLY A 28 -15.28 -16.85 -16.40
CA GLY A 28 -16.26 -16.40 -17.38
C GLY A 28 -15.97 -16.97 -18.76
N GLY A 29 -16.83 -16.70 -19.74
CA GLY A 29 -16.89 -17.38 -21.04
C GLY A 29 -15.59 -17.38 -21.85
N ALA A 30 -14.84 -16.26 -21.85
CA ALA A 30 -13.63 -16.12 -22.66
C ALA A 30 -12.37 -16.71 -21.98
N ILE A 31 -12.44 -17.13 -20.72
CA ILE A 31 -11.32 -17.72 -19.95
C ILE A 31 -11.57 -19.16 -19.52
N ILE A 32 -12.72 -19.75 -19.87
CA ILE A 32 -13.10 -21.12 -19.52
C ILE A 32 -12.00 -22.14 -19.82
N PRO A 33 -11.31 -22.12 -20.99
CA PRO A 33 -10.26 -23.10 -21.26
C PRO A 33 -9.14 -23.10 -20.21
N VAL A 34 -8.80 -21.94 -19.65
CA VAL A 34 -7.80 -21.82 -18.57
C VAL A 34 -8.35 -22.40 -17.26
N TYR A 35 -9.61 -22.11 -16.91
CA TYR A 35 -10.24 -22.66 -15.70
C TYR A 35 -10.46 -24.17 -15.79
N ASP A 36 -10.75 -24.72 -16.99
CA ASP A 36 -10.79 -26.16 -17.20
C ASP A 36 -9.44 -26.82 -16.90
N LYS A 37 -8.35 -26.22 -17.40
CA LYS A 37 -7.01 -26.73 -17.14
C LYS A 37 -6.54 -26.49 -15.70
N LEU A 38 -6.95 -25.41 -15.05
CA LEU A 38 -6.64 -25.15 -13.65
C LEU A 38 -7.12 -26.29 -12.73
N TYR A 39 -8.23 -26.96 -13.09
CA TYR A 39 -8.75 -28.12 -12.35
C TYR A 39 -7.72 -29.25 -12.23
N ASP A 40 -6.89 -29.46 -13.25
CA ASP A 40 -5.86 -30.50 -13.29
C ASP A 40 -4.64 -30.18 -12.40
N TYR A 41 -4.51 -28.94 -11.90
CA TYR A 41 -3.33 -28.42 -11.18
C TYR A 41 -3.66 -27.82 -9.80
N THR A 42 -4.81 -28.15 -9.22
CA THR A 42 -5.29 -27.60 -7.93
C THR A 42 -4.40 -27.95 -6.74
N ASP A 43 -3.57 -28.97 -6.84
CA ASP A 43 -2.56 -29.36 -5.85
C ASP A 43 -1.30 -28.47 -5.88
N GLN A 44 -1.04 -27.75 -6.99
CA GLN A 44 0.15 -26.91 -7.20
C GLN A 44 -0.20 -25.43 -7.28
N LEU A 45 -1.40 -25.09 -7.77
CA LEU A 45 -1.84 -23.71 -7.97
C LEU A 45 -3.24 -23.51 -7.37
N LYS A 46 -3.30 -22.89 -6.21
CA LYS A 46 -4.54 -22.58 -5.52
C LYS A 46 -5.24 -21.39 -6.18
N HIS A 47 -6.52 -21.51 -6.47
CA HIS A 47 -7.35 -20.39 -6.94
C HIS A 47 -8.29 -19.90 -5.82
N ILE A 48 -8.37 -18.58 -5.66
CA ILE A 48 -9.30 -17.91 -4.74
C ILE A 48 -10.39 -17.23 -5.56
N LEU A 49 -11.60 -17.74 -5.43
CA LEU A 49 -12.77 -17.15 -6.07
C LEU A 49 -13.22 -15.91 -5.28
N VAL A 50 -13.00 -14.75 -5.84
CA VAL A 50 -13.47 -13.47 -5.29
C VAL A 50 -14.95 -13.23 -5.65
N ARG A 51 -15.54 -12.14 -5.19
CA ARG A 51 -16.91 -11.76 -5.53
C ARG A 51 -17.00 -10.63 -6.54
N HIS A 52 -15.86 -9.99 -6.83
CA HIS A 52 -15.73 -8.93 -7.83
C HIS A 52 -14.27 -8.84 -8.29
N GLU A 53 -14.02 -8.57 -9.58
CA GLU A 53 -12.68 -8.56 -10.16
C GLU A 53 -11.78 -7.44 -9.59
N GLN A 54 -12.36 -6.31 -9.20
CA GLN A 54 -11.65 -5.29 -8.45
C GLN A 54 -11.14 -5.86 -7.11
N GLY A 55 -11.95 -6.66 -6.41
CA GLY A 55 -11.54 -7.38 -5.21
C GLY A 55 -10.36 -8.31 -5.47
N ALA A 56 -10.33 -9.01 -6.62
CA ALA A 56 -9.19 -9.85 -7.00
C ALA A 56 -7.88 -9.06 -7.07
N THR A 57 -7.90 -7.85 -7.69
CA THR A 57 -6.70 -7.02 -7.82
C THR A 57 -6.21 -6.48 -6.48
N HIS A 58 -7.12 -6.08 -5.59
CA HIS A 58 -6.73 -5.62 -4.25
C HIS A 58 -6.25 -6.77 -3.35
N ALA A 59 -6.87 -7.95 -3.44
CA ALA A 59 -6.38 -9.14 -2.74
C ALA A 59 -4.98 -9.54 -3.23
N ALA A 60 -4.75 -9.52 -4.55
CA ALA A 60 -3.43 -9.76 -5.12
C ALA A 60 -2.39 -8.73 -4.66
N GLN A 61 -2.77 -7.46 -4.49
CA GLN A 61 -1.90 -6.43 -3.91
C GLN A 61 -1.56 -6.74 -2.43
N GLY A 62 -2.57 -7.11 -1.63
CA GLY A 62 -2.36 -7.51 -0.23
C GLY A 62 -1.36 -8.65 -0.12
N TYR A 63 -1.52 -9.68 -0.95
CA TYR A 63 -0.59 -10.81 -1.04
C TYR A 63 0.82 -10.36 -1.45
N ALA A 64 0.93 -9.53 -2.50
CA ALA A 64 2.22 -9.08 -3.01
C ALA A 64 3.01 -8.27 -1.96
N ARG A 65 2.35 -7.37 -1.23
CA ARG A 65 2.99 -6.50 -0.25
C ARG A 65 3.55 -7.25 0.97
N VAL A 66 2.87 -8.29 1.44
CA VAL A 66 3.37 -9.08 2.58
C VAL A 66 4.43 -10.09 2.17
N THR A 67 4.31 -10.69 0.95
CA THR A 67 5.23 -11.73 0.49
C THR A 67 6.46 -11.18 -0.24
N GLY A 68 6.34 -10.02 -0.87
CA GLY A 68 7.34 -9.48 -1.81
C GLY A 68 7.35 -10.20 -3.17
N ARG A 69 6.34 -11.04 -3.47
CA ARG A 69 6.17 -11.75 -4.75
C ARG A 69 5.04 -11.10 -5.56
N PRO A 70 5.07 -11.12 -6.90
CA PRO A 70 3.97 -10.62 -7.70
C PRO A 70 2.64 -11.31 -7.37
N GLY A 71 1.58 -10.52 -7.16
CA GLY A 71 0.22 -11.05 -7.07
C GLY A 71 -0.31 -11.39 -8.46
N VAL A 72 -1.08 -12.47 -8.58
CA VAL A 72 -1.61 -12.94 -9.86
C VAL A 72 -3.14 -12.93 -9.86
N VAL A 73 -3.72 -12.38 -10.93
CA VAL A 73 -5.16 -12.29 -11.13
C VAL A 73 -5.54 -12.91 -12.47
N ILE A 74 -6.60 -13.73 -12.48
CA ILE A 74 -7.14 -14.34 -13.71
C ILE A 74 -8.63 -14.00 -13.80
N VAL A 75 -9.03 -13.27 -14.85
CA VAL A 75 -10.42 -12.84 -15.08
C VAL A 75 -10.82 -13.02 -16.53
N THR A 76 -12.11 -12.95 -16.82
CA THR A 76 -12.62 -13.04 -18.20
C THR A 76 -12.55 -11.70 -18.95
N SER A 77 -13.12 -11.65 -20.13
CA SER A 77 -13.13 -10.48 -21.03
C SER A 77 -14.19 -9.44 -20.65
N GLY A 78 -14.22 -8.34 -21.37
CA GLY A 78 -15.25 -7.30 -21.29
C GLY A 78 -15.37 -6.69 -19.90
N PRO A 79 -16.54 -6.82 -19.24
CA PRO A 79 -16.77 -6.19 -17.94
C PRO A 79 -15.80 -6.64 -16.87
N ALA A 80 -15.33 -7.88 -16.89
CA ALA A 80 -14.34 -8.37 -15.93
C ALA A 80 -12.97 -7.69 -16.15
N ALA A 81 -12.54 -7.55 -17.39
CA ALA A 81 -11.31 -6.85 -17.73
C ALA A 81 -11.39 -5.34 -17.39
N THR A 82 -12.55 -4.71 -17.56
CA THR A 82 -12.74 -3.30 -17.14
C THR A 82 -12.82 -3.15 -15.63
N ASN A 83 -13.31 -4.13 -14.88
CA ASN A 83 -13.39 -4.10 -13.42
C ASN A 83 -12.00 -4.13 -12.72
N VAL A 84 -10.94 -4.56 -13.41
CA VAL A 84 -9.58 -4.57 -12.82
C VAL A 84 -8.86 -3.21 -12.90
N ILE A 85 -9.39 -2.23 -13.63
CA ILE A 85 -8.73 -0.96 -13.95
C ILE A 85 -8.35 -0.17 -12.70
N THR A 86 -9.27 -0.01 -11.75
CA THR A 86 -8.99 0.69 -10.48
C THR A 86 -7.82 0.04 -9.74
N GLY A 87 -7.83 -1.29 -9.63
CA GLY A 87 -6.77 -2.00 -8.93
C GLY A 87 -5.42 -1.97 -9.65
N LEU A 88 -5.40 -1.92 -10.99
CA LEU A 88 -4.18 -1.70 -11.78
C LEU A 88 -3.62 -0.29 -11.54
N SER A 89 -4.47 0.74 -11.57
CA SER A 89 -4.06 2.11 -11.29
C SER A 89 -3.48 2.25 -9.88
N ASP A 90 -4.12 1.64 -8.90
CA ASP A 90 -3.68 1.62 -7.50
C ASP A 90 -2.31 0.94 -7.36
N ALA A 91 -2.15 -0.23 -7.97
CA ALA A 91 -0.90 -0.97 -7.96
C ALA A 91 0.26 -0.21 -8.63
N LEU A 92 -0.01 0.53 -9.73
CA LEU A 92 1.02 1.35 -10.39
C LEU A 92 1.45 2.52 -9.49
N MET A 93 0.49 3.22 -8.88
CA MET A 93 0.78 4.36 -8.00
C MET A 93 1.60 3.96 -6.77
N ASP A 94 1.32 2.79 -6.20
CA ASP A 94 1.96 2.28 -5.00
C ASP A 94 3.13 1.32 -5.28
N SER A 95 3.50 1.16 -6.56
CA SER A 95 4.62 0.30 -6.98
C SER A 95 4.47 -1.15 -6.53
N THR A 96 3.25 -1.71 -6.63
CA THR A 96 2.93 -3.09 -6.25
C THR A 96 3.01 -4.00 -7.47
N PRO A 97 3.82 -5.08 -7.45
CA PRO A 97 3.94 -5.99 -8.58
C PRO A 97 2.69 -6.85 -8.74
N LEU A 98 2.03 -6.76 -9.89
CA LEU A 98 0.90 -7.60 -10.28
C LEU A 98 1.07 -8.16 -11.68
N VAL A 99 0.60 -9.39 -11.90
CA VAL A 99 0.37 -9.96 -13.22
C VAL A 99 -1.12 -10.26 -13.37
N VAL A 100 -1.80 -9.49 -14.19
CA VAL A 100 -3.23 -9.64 -14.44
C VAL A 100 -3.43 -10.29 -15.80
N ILE A 101 -4.17 -11.37 -15.82
CA ILE A 101 -4.48 -12.18 -17.00
C ILE A 101 -5.96 -12.03 -17.32
N THR A 102 -6.27 -11.49 -18.48
CA THR A 102 -7.64 -11.35 -18.98
C THR A 102 -7.89 -12.31 -20.13
N GLY A 103 -9.07 -12.93 -20.15
CA GLY A 103 -9.51 -13.61 -21.35
C GLY A 103 -9.97 -12.60 -22.41
N GLN A 104 -9.92 -12.99 -23.66
CA GLN A 104 -10.37 -12.16 -24.80
C GLN A 104 -11.15 -13.02 -25.79
N VAL A 105 -11.97 -12.40 -26.63
CA VAL A 105 -12.63 -13.06 -27.75
C VAL A 105 -11.60 -13.70 -28.69
N ALA A 106 -12.03 -14.62 -29.55
CA ALA A 106 -11.10 -15.21 -30.53
C ALA A 106 -10.55 -14.13 -31.47
N SER A 107 -9.32 -14.29 -31.93
CA SER A 107 -8.60 -13.31 -32.77
C SER A 107 -9.35 -12.87 -34.02
N SER A 108 -10.21 -13.75 -34.56
CA SER A 108 -11.06 -13.45 -35.72
C SER A 108 -12.19 -12.46 -35.44
N PHE A 109 -12.53 -12.25 -34.18
CA PHE A 109 -13.59 -11.32 -33.74
C PHE A 109 -13.07 -9.99 -33.21
N LEU A 110 -11.75 -9.85 -33.04
CA LEU A 110 -11.15 -8.60 -32.55
C LEU A 110 -11.45 -7.43 -33.50
N GLY A 111 -11.98 -6.34 -32.94
CA GLY A 111 -12.36 -5.13 -33.67
C GLY A 111 -13.72 -5.24 -34.37
N SER A 112 -14.55 -6.22 -34.00
CA SER A 112 -15.87 -6.42 -34.60
C SER A 112 -17.04 -6.08 -33.66
N ASP A 113 -16.76 -5.49 -32.48
CA ASP A 113 -17.73 -5.26 -31.42
C ASP A 113 -18.40 -6.56 -30.95
N ALA A 114 -17.65 -7.65 -30.90
CA ALA A 114 -18.14 -8.93 -30.46
C ALA A 114 -18.60 -8.90 -28.98
N PHE A 115 -19.50 -9.81 -28.61
CA PHE A 115 -20.01 -9.90 -27.25
C PHE A 115 -18.89 -10.00 -26.21
N GLN A 116 -18.87 -9.06 -25.26
CA GLN A 116 -17.82 -8.92 -24.23
C GLN A 116 -16.41 -8.67 -24.78
N GLU A 117 -16.27 -8.14 -25.98
CA GLU A 117 -15.01 -7.57 -26.47
C GLU A 117 -14.75 -6.22 -25.79
N THR A 118 -13.49 -5.96 -25.45
CA THR A 118 -13.00 -4.65 -25.01
C THR A 118 -11.53 -4.54 -25.41
N ASP A 119 -11.11 -3.36 -25.83
CA ASP A 119 -9.67 -3.07 -26.08
C ASP A 119 -8.91 -2.96 -24.75
N VAL A 120 -8.61 -4.12 -24.17
CA VAL A 120 -7.95 -4.23 -22.87
C VAL A 120 -6.56 -3.59 -22.90
N VAL A 121 -5.80 -3.79 -23.97
CA VAL A 121 -4.46 -3.20 -24.09
C VAL A 121 -4.54 -1.68 -24.13
N GLY A 122 -5.45 -1.12 -24.93
CA GLY A 122 -5.64 0.33 -25.04
C GLY A 122 -5.99 0.99 -23.70
N ILE A 123 -6.92 0.40 -22.94
CA ILE A 123 -7.34 0.97 -21.65
C ILE A 123 -6.35 0.74 -20.50
N THR A 124 -5.50 -0.29 -20.57
CA THR A 124 -4.55 -0.62 -19.51
C THR A 124 -3.14 -0.08 -19.73
N GLN A 125 -2.79 0.28 -20.96
CA GLN A 125 -1.46 0.79 -21.33
C GLN A 125 -0.99 1.96 -20.44
N PRO A 126 -1.80 3.01 -20.16
CA PRO A 126 -1.35 4.15 -19.34
C PRO A 126 -1.23 3.85 -17.84
N ILE A 127 -1.76 2.72 -17.38
CA ILE A 127 -1.84 2.35 -15.96
C ILE A 127 -1.08 1.06 -15.64
N THR A 128 -0.21 0.61 -16.55
CA THR A 128 0.62 -0.60 -16.37
C THR A 128 2.04 -0.35 -16.86
N LYS A 129 2.97 -1.17 -16.39
CA LYS A 129 4.34 -1.19 -16.93
C LYS A 129 4.41 -1.82 -18.31
N TRP A 130 3.50 -2.75 -18.58
CA TRP A 130 3.39 -3.43 -19.87
C TRP A 130 2.01 -4.08 -20.01
N ALA A 131 1.42 -3.93 -21.18
CA ALA A 131 0.20 -4.64 -21.59
C ALA A 131 0.44 -5.33 -22.92
N TYR A 132 0.04 -6.59 -23.03
CA TYR A 132 0.28 -7.40 -24.24
C TYR A 132 -0.90 -8.31 -24.55
N GLN A 133 -1.34 -8.27 -25.83
CA GLN A 133 -2.39 -9.17 -26.30
C GLN A 133 -1.76 -10.41 -26.95
N ILE A 134 -2.05 -11.58 -26.40
CA ILE A 134 -1.58 -12.89 -26.87
C ILE A 134 -2.59 -13.48 -27.84
N ARG A 135 -2.19 -13.66 -29.10
CA ARG A 135 -3.03 -14.20 -30.18
C ARG A 135 -2.62 -15.60 -30.64
N ARG A 136 -1.50 -16.11 -30.18
CA ARG A 136 -0.97 -17.43 -30.55
C ARG A 136 -0.54 -18.17 -29.27
N ALA A 137 -0.82 -19.48 -29.25
CA ALA A 137 -0.48 -20.33 -28.11
C ALA A 137 1.04 -20.33 -27.81
N GLU A 138 1.88 -20.31 -28.86
CA GLU A 138 3.34 -20.36 -28.75
C GLU A 138 3.93 -19.14 -28.04
N ASP A 139 3.20 -18.01 -28.01
CA ASP A 139 3.67 -16.77 -27.38
C ASP A 139 3.42 -16.77 -25.85
N ILE A 140 2.57 -17.67 -25.33
CA ILE A 140 2.17 -17.69 -23.90
C ILE A 140 3.36 -17.86 -22.97
N PRO A 141 4.23 -18.87 -23.08
CA PRO A 141 5.34 -19.06 -22.13
C PRO A 141 6.29 -17.86 -22.11
N TRP A 142 6.59 -17.29 -23.28
CA TRP A 142 7.43 -16.12 -23.44
C TRP A 142 6.80 -14.87 -22.80
N ALA A 143 5.50 -14.65 -23.03
CA ALA A 143 4.79 -13.49 -22.49
C ALA A 143 4.68 -13.55 -20.97
N VAL A 144 4.39 -14.73 -20.40
CA VAL A 144 4.35 -14.95 -18.95
C VAL A 144 5.71 -14.66 -18.31
N ALA A 145 6.80 -15.26 -18.82
CA ALA A 145 8.14 -15.03 -18.28
C ALA A 145 8.51 -13.53 -18.30
N ARG A 146 8.16 -12.84 -19.38
CA ARG A 146 8.40 -11.41 -19.55
C ARG A 146 7.56 -10.56 -18.61
N ALA A 147 6.28 -10.93 -18.39
CA ALA A 147 5.38 -10.27 -17.47
C ALA A 147 5.91 -10.28 -16.04
N PHE A 148 6.36 -11.44 -15.56
CA PHE A 148 6.94 -11.56 -14.22
C PHE A 148 8.23 -10.75 -14.06
N TYR A 149 9.11 -10.79 -15.07
CA TYR A 149 10.33 -9.98 -15.05
C TYR A 149 10.03 -8.48 -14.97
N ILE A 150 9.13 -7.98 -15.83
CA ILE A 150 8.78 -6.55 -15.87
C ILE A 150 8.05 -6.12 -14.59
N ALA A 151 7.10 -6.94 -14.10
CA ALA A 151 6.33 -6.60 -12.90
C ALA A 151 7.20 -6.46 -11.66
N ASN A 152 8.23 -7.31 -11.52
CA ASN A 152 8.99 -7.46 -10.27
C ASN A 152 10.37 -6.78 -10.26
N THR A 153 10.81 -6.16 -11.36
CA THR A 153 12.15 -5.56 -11.45
C THR A 153 12.11 -4.05 -11.65
N GLY A 154 13.18 -3.36 -11.25
CA GLY A 154 13.23 -1.90 -11.19
C GLY A 154 12.19 -1.37 -10.19
N ARG A 155 11.50 -0.27 -10.51
CA ARG A 155 10.29 0.10 -9.77
C ARG A 155 9.18 -0.92 -10.09
N PRO A 156 8.71 -1.74 -9.14
CA PRO A 156 7.69 -2.74 -9.41
C PRO A 156 6.35 -2.13 -9.85
N GLY A 157 5.50 -2.94 -10.47
CA GLY A 157 4.19 -2.46 -10.88
C GLY A 157 3.41 -3.50 -11.68
N PRO A 158 2.17 -3.20 -12.07
CA PRO A 158 1.27 -4.12 -12.74
C PRO A 158 1.64 -4.34 -14.22
N VAL A 159 1.36 -5.56 -14.68
CA VAL A 159 1.43 -6.00 -16.08
C VAL A 159 0.13 -6.70 -16.44
N VAL A 160 -0.34 -6.52 -17.67
CA VAL A 160 -1.55 -7.18 -18.19
C VAL A 160 -1.22 -8.07 -19.38
N LEU A 161 -1.72 -9.30 -19.35
CA LEU A 161 -1.72 -10.25 -20.45
C LEU A 161 -3.15 -10.53 -20.88
N ASP A 162 -3.54 -10.07 -22.06
CA ASP A 162 -4.87 -10.26 -22.64
C ASP A 162 -4.83 -11.42 -23.64
N ILE A 163 -5.49 -12.56 -23.33
CA ILE A 163 -5.30 -13.83 -24.06
C ILE A 163 -6.51 -14.17 -24.90
N ALA A 164 -6.34 -14.12 -26.23
CA ALA A 164 -7.38 -14.51 -27.18
C ALA A 164 -7.79 -15.98 -27.00
N LYS A 165 -9.07 -16.29 -27.18
CA LYS A 165 -9.64 -17.63 -26.93
C LYS A 165 -9.05 -18.72 -27.82
N ASP A 166 -8.72 -18.40 -29.06
CA ASP A 166 -8.03 -19.31 -29.97
C ASP A 166 -6.58 -19.58 -29.56
N ALA A 167 -5.88 -18.61 -28.95
CA ALA A 167 -4.57 -18.85 -28.36
C ALA A 167 -4.65 -19.82 -27.15
N GLN A 168 -5.71 -19.72 -26.32
CA GLN A 168 -5.92 -20.65 -25.21
C GLN A 168 -6.15 -22.09 -25.68
N ASN A 169 -6.84 -22.27 -26.82
CA ASN A 169 -7.16 -23.59 -27.39
C ASN A 169 -6.08 -24.12 -28.34
N GLY A 170 -5.17 -23.25 -28.83
CA GLY A 170 -4.10 -23.63 -29.74
C GLY A 170 -3.12 -24.62 -29.11
N LEU A 171 -2.49 -25.47 -29.93
CA LEU A 171 -1.53 -26.47 -29.46
C LEU A 171 -0.09 -25.99 -29.67
N LEU A 172 0.75 -26.12 -28.65
CA LEU A 172 2.18 -25.81 -28.72
C LEU A 172 3.04 -26.94 -28.16
N GLU A 173 4.31 -26.97 -28.55
CA GLU A 173 5.34 -27.68 -27.80
C GLU A 173 5.79 -26.80 -26.64
N TRP A 174 5.43 -27.19 -25.41
CA TRP A 174 5.69 -26.35 -24.23
C TRP A 174 7.16 -26.41 -23.82
N SER A 175 7.72 -25.23 -23.63
CA SER A 175 8.97 -25.02 -22.91
C SER A 175 8.89 -23.68 -22.19
N HIS A 176 9.43 -23.59 -20.99
CA HIS A 176 9.47 -22.34 -20.22
C HIS A 176 10.89 -21.99 -19.86
N GLN A 177 11.26 -20.74 -20.12
CA GLN A 177 12.52 -20.16 -19.70
C GLN A 177 12.25 -18.82 -19.04
N LYS A 178 12.70 -18.64 -17.80
CA LYS A 178 12.57 -17.35 -17.09
C LYS A 178 13.23 -16.23 -17.89
N CYS A 179 12.56 -15.10 -17.95
CA CYS A 179 13.13 -13.89 -18.53
C CYS A 179 14.14 -13.28 -17.55
N THR A 180 15.38 -13.06 -18.00
CA THR A 180 16.44 -12.44 -17.19
C THR A 180 16.97 -11.15 -17.81
N TYR A 181 16.54 -10.84 -19.03
CA TYR A 181 17.03 -9.70 -19.79
C TYR A 181 16.04 -9.24 -20.86
N ILE A 182 15.87 -7.93 -20.97
CA ILE A 182 15.17 -7.27 -22.08
C ILE A 182 16.06 -6.13 -22.58
N ARG A 183 16.42 -6.14 -23.87
CA ARG A 183 17.42 -5.24 -24.46
C ARG A 183 17.24 -3.75 -24.13
N SER A 184 16.00 -3.26 -24.06
CA SER A 184 15.69 -1.84 -23.84
C SER A 184 15.22 -1.53 -22.41
N TYR A 185 15.39 -2.47 -21.47
CA TYR A 185 14.94 -2.32 -20.11
C TYR A 185 16.09 -2.62 -19.14
N ILE A 186 16.51 -1.60 -18.41
CA ILE A 186 17.59 -1.67 -17.42
C ILE A 186 16.98 -1.41 -16.04
N PRO A 187 16.50 -2.47 -15.37
CA PRO A 187 15.79 -2.31 -14.09
C PRO A 187 16.70 -1.91 -12.92
N TYR A 188 17.98 -2.26 -12.97
CA TYR A 188 18.97 -1.96 -11.94
C TYR A 188 20.13 -1.20 -12.60
N PRO A 189 20.12 0.14 -12.53
CA PRO A 189 21.19 0.95 -13.08
C PRO A 189 22.47 0.76 -12.28
N LYS A 190 23.60 0.91 -12.96
CA LYS A 190 24.90 0.91 -12.26
C LYS A 190 25.02 2.19 -11.43
N ILE A 191 25.21 2.03 -10.14
CA ILE A 191 25.44 3.15 -9.22
C ILE A 191 26.78 3.81 -9.56
N ASN A 192 26.77 5.14 -9.66
CA ASN A 192 27.96 5.94 -9.96
C ASN A 192 28.71 6.30 -8.66
N ASP A 193 30.01 6.03 -8.60
CA ASP A 193 30.84 6.33 -7.44
C ASP A 193 31.01 7.84 -7.19
N GLU A 194 30.94 8.68 -8.24
CA GLU A 194 30.99 10.14 -8.12
C GLU A 194 29.73 10.68 -7.44
N ASP A 195 28.56 10.14 -7.79
CA ASP A 195 27.28 10.50 -7.16
C ASP A 195 27.24 10.08 -5.69
N LEU A 196 27.76 8.89 -5.36
CA LEU A 196 27.91 8.43 -3.97
C LEU A 196 28.78 9.37 -3.16
N LYS A 197 29.92 9.80 -3.71
CA LYS A 197 30.85 10.72 -3.06
C LYS A 197 30.22 12.10 -2.86
N ALA A 198 29.59 12.66 -3.89
CA ALA A 198 28.91 13.95 -3.80
C ALA A 198 27.80 13.95 -2.73
N ALA A 199 27.00 12.89 -2.67
CA ALA A 199 26.00 12.72 -1.63
C ALA A 199 26.63 12.59 -0.23
N ALA A 200 27.68 11.78 -0.09
CA ALA A 200 28.39 11.63 1.18
C ALA A 200 28.99 12.95 1.68
N ASP A 201 29.58 13.76 0.80
CA ASP A 201 30.14 15.08 1.15
C ASP A 201 29.05 16.02 1.69
N ILE A 202 27.85 16.02 1.06
CA ILE A 202 26.70 16.79 1.54
C ILE A 202 26.26 16.29 2.92
N ILE A 203 26.07 14.99 3.08
CA ILE A 203 25.58 14.37 4.32
C ILE A 203 26.56 14.60 5.47
N ASN A 204 27.87 14.39 5.24
CA ASN A 204 28.92 14.58 6.23
C ASN A 204 29.10 16.04 6.68
N SER A 205 28.60 17.01 5.89
CA SER A 205 28.64 18.44 6.24
C SER A 205 27.40 18.91 7.03
N ALA A 206 26.39 18.08 7.14
CA ALA A 206 25.10 18.43 7.74
C ALA A 206 25.22 18.71 9.25
N LYS A 207 24.44 19.68 9.72
CA LYS A 207 24.26 19.97 11.15
C LYS A 207 22.87 19.64 11.64
N ARG A 208 21.91 19.65 10.75
CA ARG A 208 20.48 19.36 11.02
C ARG A 208 19.93 18.43 9.92
N PRO A 209 20.52 17.25 9.75
CA PRO A 209 20.05 16.32 8.72
C PRO A 209 18.73 15.64 9.12
N MET A 210 17.95 15.21 8.11
CA MET A 210 16.78 14.34 8.30
C MET A 210 16.67 13.34 7.16
N ILE A 211 16.38 12.07 7.49
CA ILE A 211 16.08 11.04 6.52
C ILE A 211 14.55 10.95 6.33
N LEU A 212 14.11 10.95 5.07
CA LEU A 212 12.74 10.65 4.67
C LEU A 212 12.69 9.25 4.05
N SER A 213 12.10 8.31 4.78
CA SER A 213 11.99 6.92 4.36
C SER A 213 10.67 6.68 3.62
N GLY A 214 10.75 6.27 2.35
CA GLY A 214 9.60 5.93 1.52
C GLY A 214 9.42 4.43 1.32
N HIS A 215 8.43 4.06 0.50
CA HIS A 215 8.09 2.67 0.17
C HIS A 215 9.26 1.91 -0.50
N GLY A 216 10.12 2.63 -1.24
CA GLY A 216 11.28 2.02 -1.91
C GLY A 216 12.25 1.32 -0.96
N VAL A 217 12.38 1.79 0.29
CA VAL A 217 13.16 1.11 1.32
C VAL A 217 12.61 -0.29 1.61
N MET A 218 11.29 -0.39 1.77
CA MET A 218 10.62 -1.67 2.05
C MET A 218 10.62 -2.61 0.83
N ILE A 219 10.43 -2.05 -0.37
CA ILE A 219 10.46 -2.83 -1.61
C ILE A 219 11.83 -3.46 -1.83
N SER A 220 12.91 -2.72 -1.56
CA SER A 220 14.27 -3.23 -1.71
C SER A 220 14.75 -4.09 -0.53
N GLY A 221 13.99 -4.14 0.58
CA GLY A 221 14.38 -4.83 1.81
C GLY A 221 15.58 -4.19 2.51
N ALA A 222 15.64 -2.84 2.49
CA ALA A 222 16.75 -2.03 2.99
C ALA A 222 16.59 -1.54 4.43
N GLU A 223 15.70 -2.15 5.23
CA GLU A 223 15.35 -1.67 6.56
C GLU A 223 16.56 -1.72 7.51
N LYS A 224 17.39 -2.76 7.40
CA LYS A 224 18.61 -2.91 8.21
C LYS A 224 19.68 -1.90 7.82
N GLU A 225 19.84 -1.69 6.54
CA GLU A 225 20.80 -0.74 5.97
C GLU A 225 20.39 0.70 6.31
N LEU A 226 19.08 1.00 6.29
CA LEU A 226 18.52 2.28 6.74
C LEU A 226 18.84 2.52 8.23
N ALA A 227 18.59 1.54 9.09
CA ALA A 227 18.87 1.65 10.52
C ALA A 227 20.36 1.87 10.78
N ALA A 228 21.23 1.07 10.16
CA ALA A 228 22.69 1.20 10.31
C ALA A 228 23.22 2.56 9.81
N PHE A 229 22.66 3.05 8.69
CA PHE A 229 23.00 4.36 8.16
C PHE A 229 22.57 5.49 9.11
N ALA A 230 21.33 5.46 9.58
CA ALA A 230 20.80 6.45 10.51
C ALA A 230 21.57 6.45 11.84
N GLU A 231 21.88 5.27 12.39
CA GLU A 231 22.63 5.11 13.64
C GLU A 231 24.06 5.64 13.54
N LYS A 232 24.78 5.32 12.45
CA LYS A 232 26.15 5.77 12.24
C LYS A 232 26.28 7.29 12.21
N ALA A 233 25.34 7.95 11.53
CA ALA A 233 25.31 9.39 11.34
C ALA A 233 24.45 10.13 12.37
N ASP A 234 23.80 9.42 13.31
CA ASP A 234 22.88 9.95 14.33
C ASP A 234 21.76 10.82 13.73
N ILE A 235 21.17 10.38 12.61
CA ILE A 235 20.18 11.15 11.84
C ILE A 235 18.75 10.71 12.17
N PRO A 236 17.82 11.62 12.50
CA PRO A 236 16.41 11.31 12.67
C PRO A 236 15.77 10.82 11.37
N VAL A 237 14.89 9.83 11.49
CA VAL A 237 14.16 9.23 10.38
C VAL A 237 12.67 9.51 10.52
N ALA A 238 12.07 10.05 9.48
CA ALA A 238 10.63 10.18 9.33
C ALA A 238 10.13 9.32 8.15
N ALA A 239 8.98 8.69 8.30
CA ALA A 239 8.43 7.82 7.28
C ALA A 239 7.29 8.51 6.50
N THR A 240 7.22 8.30 5.19
CA THR A 240 5.99 8.58 4.43
C THR A 240 4.90 7.58 4.82
N LEU A 241 3.65 7.80 4.43
CA LEU A 241 2.56 6.86 4.69
C LEU A 241 2.91 5.41 4.25
N LEU A 242 3.42 5.23 3.04
CA LEU A 242 3.86 3.92 2.53
C LEU A 242 5.26 3.52 3.02
N GLY A 243 5.99 4.40 3.68
CA GLY A 243 7.26 4.13 4.34
C GLY A 243 7.11 3.71 5.80
N LEU A 244 5.91 3.74 6.37
CA LEU A 244 5.64 3.22 7.71
C LEU A 244 6.07 1.76 7.82
N SER A 245 6.61 1.34 8.97
CA SER A 245 7.24 0.04 9.24
C SER A 245 8.60 -0.22 8.58
N THR A 246 9.21 0.75 7.91
CA THR A 246 10.62 0.65 7.47
C THR A 246 11.62 0.75 8.62
N MET A 247 11.19 1.28 9.76
CA MET A 247 11.92 1.32 11.02
C MET A 247 10.97 1.00 12.18
N PRO A 248 11.40 0.26 13.22
CA PRO A 248 10.56 0.00 14.39
C PRO A 248 10.11 1.30 15.05
N SER A 249 8.84 1.34 15.47
CA SER A 249 8.22 2.55 16.04
C SER A 249 8.82 3.00 17.38
N ASP A 250 9.57 2.13 18.06
CA ASP A 250 10.29 2.41 19.33
C ASP A 250 11.76 2.73 19.12
N HIS A 251 12.25 2.73 17.88
CA HIS A 251 13.64 3.07 17.60
C HIS A 251 13.92 4.53 17.93
N ARG A 252 15.03 4.81 18.61
CA ARG A 252 15.41 6.16 19.10
C ARG A 252 15.37 7.24 18.02
N LEU A 253 15.81 6.89 16.82
CA LEU A 253 15.90 7.81 15.68
C LEU A 253 14.63 7.90 14.88
N TYR A 254 13.66 7.00 15.07
CA TYR A 254 12.36 7.10 14.42
C TYR A 254 11.54 8.23 15.04
N LYS A 255 11.09 9.19 14.23
CA LYS A 255 10.40 10.40 14.70
C LYS A 255 8.94 10.48 14.25
N GLY A 256 8.45 9.44 13.59
CA GLY A 256 7.04 9.33 13.19
C GLY A 256 6.80 9.51 11.69
N MET A 257 5.55 9.74 11.34
CA MET A 257 5.10 9.97 9.97
C MET A 257 5.21 11.45 9.60
N LEU A 258 5.53 11.75 8.33
CA LEU A 258 5.48 13.10 7.77
C LEU A 258 4.35 13.25 6.76
N GLY A 259 4.03 14.49 6.39
CA GLY A 259 3.01 14.85 5.43
C GLY A 259 1.73 15.41 6.05
N MET A 260 0.65 15.49 5.27
CA MET A 260 -0.60 16.20 5.63
C MET A 260 -1.12 15.85 7.03
N HIS A 261 -1.13 14.59 7.42
CA HIS A 261 -1.52 14.12 8.75
C HIS A 261 -0.32 13.53 9.52
N GLY A 262 0.89 14.01 9.19
CA GLY A 262 2.12 13.62 9.86
C GLY A 262 2.25 14.16 11.29
N ASN A 263 3.28 13.69 11.99
CA ASN A 263 3.64 14.19 13.31
C ASN A 263 4.19 15.62 13.22
N ILE A 264 4.04 16.41 14.26
CA ILE A 264 4.51 17.80 14.32
C ILE A 264 6.03 17.87 14.09
N GLY A 265 6.79 17.03 14.78
CA GLY A 265 8.26 17.02 14.70
C GLY A 265 8.81 16.88 13.28
N PRO A 266 8.46 15.82 12.55
CA PRO A 266 8.85 15.65 11.15
C PRO A 266 8.48 16.84 10.24
N ASN A 267 7.25 17.32 10.33
CA ASN A 267 6.78 18.41 9.45
C ASN A 267 7.49 19.74 9.73
N ILE A 268 7.60 20.15 11.00
CA ILE A 268 8.29 21.38 11.40
C ILE A 268 9.78 21.30 11.05
N ASN A 269 10.42 20.18 11.36
CA ASN A 269 11.86 20.04 11.18
C ASN A 269 12.24 19.81 9.70
N THR A 270 11.33 19.48 8.80
CA THR A 270 11.57 19.54 7.35
C THR A 270 12.04 20.95 6.94
N ASN A 271 11.33 22.00 7.35
CA ASN A 271 11.69 23.39 7.05
C ASN A 271 12.79 23.96 7.95
N ARG A 272 13.35 23.19 8.89
CA ARG A 272 14.51 23.55 9.71
C ARG A 272 15.77 22.77 9.37
N SER A 273 15.65 21.69 8.61
CA SER A 273 16.77 20.85 8.17
C SER A 273 17.69 21.62 7.25
N ASP A 274 18.99 21.36 7.33
CA ASP A 274 19.99 21.84 6.35
C ASP A 274 20.31 20.79 5.27
N VAL A 275 20.04 19.51 5.57
CA VAL A 275 20.12 18.41 4.60
C VAL A 275 18.93 17.46 4.76
N ILE A 276 18.26 17.15 3.66
CA ILE A 276 17.22 16.13 3.59
C ILE A 276 17.72 14.98 2.71
N ILE A 277 17.63 13.75 3.24
CA ILE A 277 18.02 12.53 2.56
C ILE A 277 16.74 11.74 2.28
N ALA A 278 16.23 11.84 1.05
CA ALA A 278 15.02 11.15 0.62
C ALA A 278 15.38 9.79 0.02
N ILE A 279 14.84 8.71 0.56
CA ILE A 279 15.17 7.34 0.15
C ILE A 279 13.89 6.62 -0.30
N GLY A 280 13.80 6.30 -1.60
CA GLY A 280 12.69 5.56 -2.19
C GLY A 280 11.33 6.24 -1.98
N MET A 281 11.25 7.56 -2.14
CA MET A 281 10.04 8.36 -2.00
C MET A 281 9.98 9.44 -3.10
N ARG A 282 8.77 9.83 -3.50
CA ARG A 282 8.54 10.63 -4.72
C ARG A 282 8.19 12.11 -4.50
N PHE A 283 8.27 12.62 -3.28
CA PHE A 283 7.89 14.01 -2.95
C PHE A 283 6.50 14.40 -3.48
N ASP A 284 5.48 13.57 -3.20
CA ASP A 284 4.11 13.89 -3.60
C ASP A 284 3.50 15.05 -2.79
N ASP A 285 2.37 15.58 -3.29
CA ASP A 285 1.70 16.75 -2.73
C ASP A 285 1.20 16.56 -1.28
N ARG A 286 0.98 15.31 -0.83
CA ARG A 286 0.58 15.01 0.55
C ARG A 286 1.75 15.12 1.51
N VAL A 287 2.97 14.98 1.01
CA VAL A 287 4.21 15.13 1.78
C VAL A 287 4.72 16.58 1.71
N THR A 288 4.71 17.17 0.53
CA THR A 288 5.35 18.49 0.31
C THR A 288 4.44 19.67 0.63
N GLY A 289 3.13 19.52 0.45
CA GLY A 289 2.24 20.66 0.42
C GLY A 289 2.67 21.66 -0.68
N ASP A 290 2.79 22.94 -0.36
CA ASP A 290 3.31 23.98 -1.25
C ASP A 290 4.81 23.78 -1.52
N THR A 291 5.13 23.24 -2.69
CA THR A 291 6.51 22.94 -3.09
C THR A 291 7.44 24.16 -3.10
N SER A 292 6.90 25.37 -3.30
CA SER A 292 7.68 26.63 -3.27
C SER A 292 8.19 27.00 -1.87
N LYS A 293 7.59 26.38 -0.82
CA LYS A 293 7.90 26.62 0.59
C LYS A 293 8.50 25.37 1.27
N TYR A 294 8.72 24.30 0.50
CA TYR A 294 9.23 23.03 1.04
C TYR A 294 10.74 23.07 1.17
N ALA A 295 11.24 23.08 2.40
CA ALA A 295 12.65 23.00 2.77
C ALA A 295 13.59 23.91 1.92
N PRO A 296 13.27 25.21 1.71
CA PRO A 296 14.01 26.07 0.77
C PRO A 296 15.47 26.30 1.16
N GLN A 297 15.83 26.04 2.42
CA GLN A 297 17.19 26.18 2.97
C GLN A 297 18.01 24.88 2.94
N ALA A 298 17.36 23.72 2.71
CA ALA A 298 18.00 22.43 2.77
C ALA A 298 18.63 22.01 1.44
N LYS A 299 19.76 21.32 1.51
CA LYS A 299 20.25 20.52 0.39
C LYS A 299 19.52 19.18 0.36
N ILE A 300 19.07 18.78 -0.82
CA ILE A 300 18.30 17.56 -1.02
C ILE A 300 19.15 16.47 -1.67
N VAL A 301 19.36 15.38 -0.97
CA VAL A 301 19.95 14.13 -1.51
C VAL A 301 18.80 13.18 -1.80
N HIS A 302 18.62 12.74 -3.05
CA HIS A 302 17.53 11.84 -3.45
C HIS A 302 18.07 10.52 -3.97
N ILE A 303 17.68 9.43 -3.33
CA ILE A 303 18.03 8.04 -3.67
C ILE A 303 16.78 7.36 -4.18
N ASP A 304 16.74 6.98 -5.45
CA ASP A 304 15.61 6.28 -6.05
C ASP A 304 16.04 5.36 -7.18
N ILE A 305 15.26 4.29 -7.39
CA ILE A 305 15.42 3.33 -8.50
C ILE A 305 14.83 3.89 -9.80
N ASP A 306 13.93 4.87 -9.73
CA ASP A 306 13.24 5.48 -10.86
C ASP A 306 13.75 6.91 -11.08
N SER A 307 14.60 7.07 -12.08
CA SER A 307 15.17 8.38 -12.43
C SER A 307 14.15 9.43 -12.84
N SER A 308 12.92 9.04 -13.19
CA SER A 308 11.84 9.99 -13.51
C SER A 308 11.31 10.75 -12.29
N GLU A 309 11.63 10.31 -11.08
CA GLU A 309 11.28 11.00 -9.84
C GLU A 309 12.28 12.12 -9.46
N PHE A 310 13.50 12.11 -10.04
CA PHE A 310 14.49 13.16 -9.77
C PHE A 310 14.06 14.50 -10.36
N ASP A 311 14.19 15.56 -9.57
CA ASP A 311 13.85 16.94 -9.94
C ASP A 311 12.39 17.16 -10.41
N LYS A 312 11.52 16.17 -10.21
CA LYS A 312 10.14 16.20 -10.68
C LYS A 312 9.27 17.20 -9.89
N ASN A 313 9.29 17.11 -8.58
CA ASN A 313 8.48 17.95 -7.69
C ASN A 313 9.36 18.88 -6.84
N ILE A 314 10.49 18.39 -6.36
CA ILE A 314 11.48 19.12 -5.56
C ILE A 314 12.83 19.02 -6.25
N LYS A 315 13.50 20.16 -6.40
CA LYS A 315 14.85 20.20 -6.98
C LYS A 315 15.86 19.57 -6.01
N THR A 316 16.75 18.77 -6.56
CA THR A 316 17.77 18.03 -5.79
C THR A 316 19.17 18.63 -5.96
N ASP A 317 20.03 18.50 -4.94
CA ASP A 317 21.44 18.89 -4.98
C ASP A 317 22.35 17.71 -5.32
N ALA A 318 21.92 16.47 -4.97
CA ALA A 318 22.57 15.25 -5.38
C ALA A 318 21.52 14.14 -5.59
N THR A 319 21.71 13.32 -6.62
CA THR A 319 20.88 12.15 -6.91
C THR A 319 21.71 10.90 -6.95
N ILE A 320 21.19 9.78 -6.43
CA ILE A 320 21.79 8.47 -6.60
C ILE A 320 20.76 7.55 -7.24
N HIS A 321 20.99 7.22 -8.50
CA HIS A 321 20.12 6.33 -9.26
C HIS A 321 20.49 4.87 -8.98
N GLY A 322 19.68 4.18 -8.17
CA GLY A 322 19.95 2.80 -7.79
C GLY A 322 18.93 2.22 -6.82
N ASP A 323 19.04 0.92 -6.59
CA ASP A 323 18.29 0.23 -5.54
C ASP A 323 18.69 0.74 -4.16
N ALA A 324 17.70 1.01 -3.29
CA ALA A 324 17.93 1.65 -1.99
C ALA A 324 18.90 0.84 -1.11
N ARG A 325 18.79 -0.48 -1.10
CA ARG A 325 19.68 -1.34 -0.30
C ARG A 325 21.10 -1.28 -0.82
N GLU A 326 21.30 -1.47 -2.13
CA GLU A 326 22.63 -1.43 -2.75
C GLU A 326 23.30 -0.06 -2.56
N VAL A 327 22.52 1.02 -2.69
CA VAL A 327 23.02 2.39 -2.47
C VAL A 327 23.44 2.58 -1.02
N LEU A 328 22.62 2.18 -0.04
CA LEU A 328 22.94 2.34 1.38
C LEU A 328 24.15 1.50 1.78
N GLU A 329 24.29 0.25 1.28
CA GLU A 329 25.48 -0.58 1.52
C GLU A 329 26.76 0.09 1.02
N LYS A 330 26.73 0.77 -0.14
CA LYS A 330 27.88 1.48 -0.70
C LYS A 330 28.13 2.86 -0.07
N LEU A 331 27.06 3.53 0.35
CA LEU A 331 27.14 4.86 0.96
C LEU A 331 27.62 4.79 2.41
N LEU A 332 27.21 3.77 3.16
CA LEU A 332 27.52 3.61 4.59
C LEU A 332 29.04 3.73 4.92
N PRO A 333 29.99 3.13 4.17
CA PRO A 333 31.41 3.31 4.41
C PRO A 333 31.91 4.75 4.26
N LEU A 334 31.25 5.57 3.43
CA LEU A 334 31.62 6.95 3.12
C LEU A 334 31.10 7.97 4.16
N ILE A 335 30.20 7.54 5.05
CA ILE A 335 29.58 8.39 6.06
C ILE A 335 30.44 8.41 7.33
N ASN A 336 30.67 9.60 7.86
CA ASN A 336 31.37 9.79 9.13
C ASN A 336 30.39 9.56 10.30
N PRO A 337 30.86 8.97 11.41
CA PRO A 337 30.14 9.04 12.67
C PRO A 337 29.88 10.49 13.08
N ALA A 338 28.67 10.79 13.52
CA ALA A 338 28.27 12.12 13.96
C ALA A 338 27.46 12.06 15.26
N ASP A 339 27.25 13.20 15.88
CA ASP A 339 26.37 13.40 17.04
C ASP A 339 25.45 14.59 16.73
N HIS A 340 24.17 14.29 16.58
CA HIS A 340 23.12 15.28 16.34
C HIS A 340 22.13 15.35 17.52
N SER A 341 22.58 15.04 18.74
CA SER A 341 21.73 14.99 19.94
C SER A 341 20.97 16.29 20.20
N GLU A 342 21.57 17.46 19.99
CA GLU A 342 20.87 18.74 20.12
C GLU A 342 19.77 18.93 19.04
N TRP A 343 20.01 18.45 17.83
CA TRP A 343 19.02 18.45 16.77
C TRP A 343 17.85 17.51 17.08
N LEU A 344 18.13 16.34 17.63
CA LEU A 344 17.12 15.36 18.05
C LEU A 344 16.17 15.91 19.13
N LYS A 345 16.65 16.77 20.04
CA LYS A 345 15.82 17.42 21.07
C LYS A 345 14.68 18.24 20.47
N THR A 346 14.88 18.84 19.30
CA THR A 346 13.82 19.63 18.64
C THR A 346 12.61 18.78 18.25
N PHE A 347 12.84 17.50 17.89
CA PHE A 347 11.77 16.55 17.63
C PHE A 347 11.05 16.15 18.93
N ASP A 348 11.79 15.96 20.02
CA ASP A 348 11.23 15.60 21.32
C ASP A 348 10.39 16.74 21.91
N GLU A 349 10.79 18.00 21.71
CA GLU A 349 10.02 19.19 22.05
C GLU A 349 8.69 19.24 21.27
N CYS A 350 8.73 19.01 19.94
CA CYS A 350 7.53 18.92 19.13
C CYS A 350 6.62 17.76 19.56
N ALA A 351 7.20 16.59 19.87
CA ALA A 351 6.45 15.42 20.33
C ALA A 351 5.74 15.68 21.67
N LYS A 352 6.36 16.46 22.57
CA LYS A 352 5.71 16.87 23.83
C LYS A 352 4.47 17.73 23.57
N VAL A 353 4.57 18.72 22.67
CA VAL A 353 3.42 19.56 22.30
C VAL A 353 2.33 18.72 21.64
N GLU A 354 2.71 17.82 20.74
CA GLU A 354 1.76 16.91 20.07
C GLU A 354 1.05 16.00 21.08
N ARG A 355 1.79 15.48 22.06
CA ARG A 355 1.23 14.68 23.14
C ARG A 355 0.15 15.46 23.90
N GLU A 356 0.47 16.67 24.34
CA GLU A 356 -0.41 17.50 25.17
C GLU A 356 -1.64 18.03 24.41
N LYS A 357 -1.45 18.44 23.14
CA LYS A 357 -2.48 19.16 22.38
C LYS A 357 -3.35 18.25 21.51
N VAL A 358 -2.84 17.10 21.10
CA VAL A 358 -3.49 16.22 20.12
C VAL A 358 -3.70 14.82 20.70
N ILE A 359 -2.62 14.11 21.08
CA ILE A 359 -2.68 12.68 21.40
C ILE A 359 -3.52 12.41 22.65
N GLU A 360 -3.43 13.26 23.68
CA GLU A 360 -4.26 13.12 24.90
C GLU A 360 -5.76 13.13 24.56
N ARG A 361 -6.17 13.97 23.63
CA ARG A 361 -7.56 14.07 23.17
C ARG A 361 -7.97 12.91 22.27
N GLU A 362 -7.09 12.46 21.39
CA GLU A 362 -7.42 11.50 20.35
C GLU A 362 -7.25 10.03 20.79
N VAL A 363 -6.43 9.78 21.81
CA VAL A 363 -6.08 8.42 22.25
C VAL A 363 -6.46 8.16 23.70
N PHE A 364 -6.32 9.16 24.58
CA PHE A 364 -6.45 9.00 26.03
C PHE A 364 -7.65 9.75 26.64
N ARG A 365 -8.60 10.09 25.80
CA ARG A 365 -9.87 10.69 26.21
C ARG A 365 -10.63 9.75 27.14
N THR A 366 -11.13 10.28 28.26
CA THR A 366 -11.84 9.51 29.29
C THR A 366 -13.36 9.68 29.25
N GLU A 367 -13.86 10.71 28.58
CA GLU A 367 -15.26 11.05 28.48
C GLU A 367 -15.78 11.10 27.04
N GLY A 368 -17.08 10.98 26.86
CA GLY A 368 -17.74 10.99 25.53
C GLY A 368 -17.58 9.69 24.76
N THR A 369 -17.99 9.71 23.50
CA THR A 369 -17.90 8.56 22.58
C THR A 369 -16.44 8.24 22.24
N MET A 370 -16.16 6.98 21.91
CA MET A 370 -14.82 6.53 21.50
C MET A 370 -14.31 7.27 20.26
N THR A 371 -13.01 7.45 20.18
CA THR A 371 -12.32 8.00 19.00
C THR A 371 -11.67 6.90 18.18
N MET A 372 -11.44 7.16 16.90
CA MET A 372 -10.72 6.20 16.02
C MET A 372 -9.29 5.96 16.52
N GLY A 373 -8.62 7.00 17.03
CA GLY A 373 -7.26 6.92 17.56
C GLY A 373 -7.15 6.02 18.80
N GLU A 374 -8.12 6.11 19.73
CA GLU A 374 -8.21 5.23 20.89
C GLU A 374 -8.31 3.76 20.48
N VAL A 375 -9.20 3.45 19.55
CA VAL A 375 -9.40 2.06 19.05
C VAL A 375 -8.13 1.54 18.39
N ALA A 376 -7.52 2.32 17.50
CA ALA A 376 -6.30 1.92 16.80
C ALA A 376 -5.14 1.64 17.78
N HIS A 377 -4.95 2.52 18.77
CA HIS A 377 -3.93 2.36 19.80
C HIS A 377 -4.15 1.09 20.64
N LYS A 378 -5.38 0.85 21.10
CA LYS A 378 -5.71 -0.32 21.94
C LYS A 378 -5.53 -1.64 21.16
N VAL A 379 -5.96 -1.72 19.90
CA VAL A 379 -5.76 -2.91 19.05
C VAL A 379 -4.26 -3.16 18.82
N SER A 380 -3.48 -2.10 18.52
CA SER A 380 -2.03 -2.22 18.38
C SER A 380 -1.39 -2.82 19.63
N LYS A 381 -1.70 -2.28 20.81
CA LYS A 381 -1.19 -2.78 22.09
C LYS A 381 -1.61 -4.22 22.38
N ALA A 382 -2.86 -4.56 22.12
CA ALA A 382 -3.38 -5.91 22.34
C ALA A 382 -2.72 -6.96 21.45
N THR A 383 -2.23 -6.55 20.26
CA THR A 383 -1.47 -7.42 19.33
C THR A 383 0.05 -7.43 19.60
N GLY A 384 0.50 -6.73 20.66
CA GLY A 384 1.93 -6.56 20.97
C GLY A 384 2.68 -5.77 19.92
N ASP A 385 2.01 -4.87 19.20
CA ASP A 385 2.55 -4.05 18.09
C ASP A 385 3.12 -4.88 16.90
N LYS A 386 2.65 -6.15 16.72
CA LYS A 386 3.17 -7.11 15.72
C LYS A 386 2.21 -7.44 14.59
N ALA A 387 0.95 -7.03 14.69
CA ALA A 387 -0.03 -7.33 13.64
C ALA A 387 0.29 -6.59 12.33
N VAL A 388 -0.22 -7.14 11.25
CA VAL A 388 -0.30 -6.44 9.96
C VAL A 388 -1.53 -5.55 10.00
N LEU A 389 -1.31 -4.24 9.93
CA LEU A 389 -2.37 -3.26 9.74
C LEU A 389 -2.75 -3.22 8.26
N VAL A 390 -4.02 -3.43 7.97
CA VAL A 390 -4.60 -3.11 6.66
C VAL A 390 -5.64 -2.02 6.87
N THR A 391 -5.59 -0.94 6.09
CA THR A 391 -6.58 0.13 6.19
C THR A 391 -7.40 0.27 4.93
N ASP A 392 -8.65 0.65 5.07
CA ASP A 392 -9.39 1.31 4.01
C ASP A 392 -8.99 2.80 3.95
N VAL A 393 -9.65 3.61 3.12
CA VAL A 393 -9.29 5.00 2.88
C VAL A 393 -10.22 5.97 3.62
N GLY A 394 -9.65 7.03 4.16
CA GLY A 394 -10.36 8.09 4.89
C GLY A 394 -9.80 8.32 6.30
N GLN A 395 -10.63 8.80 7.24
CA GLN A 395 -10.19 9.03 8.62
C GLN A 395 -9.65 7.77 9.28
N ASN A 396 -10.30 6.61 9.04
CA ASN A 396 -9.81 5.31 9.53
C ASN A 396 -8.36 5.04 9.13
N GLN A 397 -7.97 5.37 7.89
CA GLN A 397 -6.60 5.24 7.39
C GLN A 397 -5.64 6.12 8.16
N MET A 398 -5.96 7.39 8.32
CA MET A 398 -5.07 8.36 8.93
C MET A 398 -4.89 8.11 10.43
N PHE A 399 -5.99 7.88 11.17
CA PHE A 399 -5.92 7.55 12.59
C PHE A 399 -5.16 6.25 12.85
N SER A 400 -5.46 5.19 12.09
CA SER A 400 -4.78 3.91 12.26
C SER A 400 -3.30 4.01 11.91
N SER A 401 -2.93 4.69 10.83
CA SER A 401 -1.52 4.88 10.44
C SER A 401 -0.71 5.67 11.48
N ARG A 402 -1.34 6.62 12.20
CA ARG A 402 -0.69 7.42 13.24
C ARG A 402 -0.52 6.68 14.57
N TYR A 403 -1.51 5.88 14.96
CA TYR A 403 -1.61 5.35 16.32
C TYR A 403 -1.36 3.85 16.44
N PHE A 404 -1.29 3.14 15.31
CA PHE A 404 -0.77 1.78 15.26
C PHE A 404 0.77 1.81 15.26
N ARG A 405 1.39 0.90 16.00
CA ARG A 405 2.84 0.79 16.09
C ARG A 405 3.34 -0.42 15.30
N TYR A 406 4.57 -0.35 14.84
CA TYR A 406 5.18 -1.36 14.00
C TYR A 406 6.52 -1.79 14.61
N THR A 407 6.70 -3.11 14.81
CA THR A 407 7.97 -3.72 15.23
C THR A 407 8.67 -4.42 14.08
N ASP A 408 7.90 -4.88 13.11
CA ASP A 408 8.37 -5.65 11.98
C ASP A 408 8.11 -4.92 10.66
N PRO A 409 8.94 -5.12 9.62
CA PRO A 409 8.69 -4.57 8.30
C PRO A 409 7.45 -5.21 7.64
N LYS A 410 6.96 -4.58 6.56
CA LYS A 410 5.76 -5.03 5.82
C LYS A 410 4.54 -5.23 6.73
N SER A 411 4.37 -4.32 7.71
CA SER A 411 3.28 -4.37 8.68
C SER A 411 2.16 -3.36 8.43
N ILE A 412 2.21 -2.64 7.31
CA ILE A 412 1.13 -1.74 6.87
C ILE A 412 0.81 -1.94 5.39
N LEU A 413 -0.48 -2.07 5.10
CA LEU A 413 -1.04 -2.14 3.76
C LEU A 413 -2.17 -1.12 3.65
N THR A 414 -2.02 -0.22 2.69
CA THR A 414 -2.98 0.87 2.47
C THR A 414 -2.90 1.33 1.01
N SER A 415 -3.97 1.87 0.45
CA SER A 415 -3.93 2.58 -0.83
C SER A 415 -3.40 3.99 -0.58
N GLY A 416 -2.09 4.18 -0.77
CA GLY A 416 -1.41 5.43 -0.42
C GLY A 416 -1.42 6.48 -1.53
N GLY A 417 -1.20 6.05 -2.76
CA GLY A 417 -1.09 6.96 -3.91
C GLY A 417 -2.41 7.28 -4.59
N LEU A 418 -3.25 6.28 -4.84
CA LEU A 418 -4.56 6.48 -5.48
C LEU A 418 -5.66 6.80 -4.47
N GLY A 419 -5.58 6.29 -3.25
CA GLY A 419 -6.59 6.52 -2.22
C GLY A 419 -7.90 5.80 -2.51
N THR A 420 -7.84 4.54 -2.88
CA THR A 420 -8.98 3.73 -3.31
C THR A 420 -9.80 3.26 -2.11
N MET A 421 -10.98 3.86 -1.88
CA MET A 421 -11.97 3.30 -0.95
C MET A 421 -12.41 1.91 -1.43
N GLY A 422 -12.55 0.96 -0.48
CA GLY A 422 -12.83 -0.45 -0.76
C GLY A 422 -11.59 -1.31 -0.99
N PHE A 423 -10.38 -0.73 -0.93
CA PHE A 423 -9.11 -1.47 -1.00
C PHE A 423 -8.95 -2.47 0.15
N GLY A 424 -9.32 -2.06 1.37
CA GLY A 424 -8.85 -2.71 2.59
C GLY A 424 -9.38 -4.12 2.81
N LEU A 425 -10.68 -4.39 2.58
CA LEU A 425 -11.27 -5.71 2.82
C LEU A 425 -10.61 -6.80 1.93
N PRO A 426 -10.61 -6.69 0.60
CA PRO A 426 -9.94 -7.69 -0.23
C PRO A 426 -8.41 -7.74 0.00
N ALA A 427 -7.74 -6.61 0.23
CA ALA A 427 -6.31 -6.59 0.54
C ALA A 427 -5.98 -7.36 1.84
N SER A 428 -6.86 -7.29 2.85
CA SER A 428 -6.70 -8.05 4.11
C SER A 428 -6.80 -9.56 3.89
N ILE A 429 -7.67 -10.01 2.97
CA ILE A 429 -7.76 -11.42 2.54
C ILE A 429 -6.43 -11.87 1.93
N GLY A 430 -5.92 -11.11 0.96
CA GLY A 430 -4.65 -11.40 0.32
C GLY A 430 -3.47 -11.39 1.27
N ALA A 431 -3.43 -10.42 2.18
CA ALA A 431 -2.40 -10.32 3.23
C ALA A 431 -2.41 -11.55 4.15
N LYS A 432 -3.59 -12.00 4.59
CA LYS A 432 -3.71 -13.19 5.44
C LYS A 432 -3.31 -14.47 4.71
N MET A 433 -3.62 -14.57 3.43
CA MET A 433 -3.21 -15.71 2.60
C MET A 433 -1.69 -15.73 2.34
N GLY A 434 -1.06 -14.56 2.21
CA GLY A 434 0.38 -14.42 1.99
C GLY A 434 1.21 -14.55 3.26
N ALA A 435 0.63 -14.26 4.44
CA ALA A 435 1.27 -14.33 5.75
C ALA A 435 0.33 -15.00 6.77
N PRO A 436 0.05 -16.32 6.62
CA PRO A 436 -0.96 -17.02 7.41
C PRO A 436 -0.64 -17.06 8.92
N GLU A 437 0.64 -16.94 9.29
CA GLU A 437 1.11 -16.92 10.68
C GLU A 437 0.90 -15.57 11.38
N ARG A 438 0.73 -14.48 10.61
CA ARG A 438 0.57 -13.14 11.17
C ARG A 438 -0.90 -12.82 11.48
N THR A 439 -1.13 -12.10 12.55
CA THR A 439 -2.45 -11.48 12.79
C THR A 439 -2.64 -10.32 11.80
N VAL A 440 -3.76 -10.35 11.07
CA VAL A 440 -4.14 -9.27 10.14
C VAL A 440 -5.31 -8.52 10.73
N CYS A 441 -5.12 -7.23 11.02
CA CYS A 441 -6.13 -6.31 11.52
C CYS A 441 -6.52 -5.34 10.42
N PHE A 442 -7.76 -5.43 9.97
CA PHE A 442 -8.34 -4.58 8.93
C PHE A 442 -9.18 -3.47 9.56
N PHE A 443 -8.74 -2.22 9.41
CA PHE A 443 -9.46 -1.03 9.85
C PHE A 443 -10.18 -0.39 8.67
N THR A 444 -11.48 -0.14 8.85
CA THR A 444 -12.32 0.46 7.83
C THR A 444 -13.34 1.42 8.43
N GLY A 445 -13.79 2.39 7.64
CA GLY A 445 -15.01 3.14 7.92
C GLY A 445 -16.25 2.44 7.34
N ASP A 446 -17.41 2.87 7.77
CA ASP A 446 -18.70 2.38 7.31
C ASP A 446 -18.92 2.57 5.78
N GLY A 447 -18.43 3.67 5.22
CA GLY A 447 -18.46 3.89 3.77
C GLY A 447 -17.51 2.98 3.00
N GLY A 448 -16.28 2.80 3.49
CA GLY A 448 -15.26 1.97 2.85
C GLY A 448 -15.64 0.50 2.82
N LEU A 449 -16.13 -0.04 3.94
CA LEU A 449 -16.57 -1.44 4.03
C LEU A 449 -17.64 -1.77 2.98
N GLN A 450 -18.61 -0.87 2.78
CA GLN A 450 -19.73 -1.10 1.86
C GLN A 450 -19.30 -1.15 0.39
N MET A 451 -18.16 -0.57 0.01
CA MET A 451 -17.70 -0.58 -1.39
C MET A 451 -17.27 -1.96 -1.89
N THR A 452 -16.82 -2.84 -1.00
CA THR A 452 -16.37 -4.21 -1.34
C THR A 452 -16.91 -5.25 -0.37
N ILE A 453 -18.03 -4.96 0.28
CA ILE A 453 -18.67 -5.80 1.32
C ILE A 453 -18.94 -7.23 0.86
N GLN A 454 -19.15 -7.45 -0.44
CA GLN A 454 -19.35 -8.77 -1.03
C GLN A 454 -18.16 -9.72 -0.80
N GLU A 455 -16.96 -9.19 -0.54
CA GLU A 455 -15.78 -10.01 -0.25
C GLU A 455 -15.82 -10.69 1.14
N LEU A 456 -16.80 -10.35 1.98
CA LEU A 456 -17.16 -11.18 3.14
C LEU A 456 -17.53 -12.61 2.71
N GLY A 457 -18.09 -12.78 1.51
CA GLY A 457 -18.32 -14.08 0.91
C GLY A 457 -17.04 -14.84 0.58
N THR A 458 -15.96 -14.15 0.21
CA THR A 458 -14.63 -14.75 0.02
C THR A 458 -14.03 -15.20 1.36
N ILE A 459 -14.18 -14.38 2.40
CA ILE A 459 -13.76 -14.77 3.77
C ILE A 459 -14.50 -16.02 4.23
N MET A 460 -15.83 -16.07 4.03
CA MET A 460 -16.67 -17.21 4.40
C MET A 460 -16.24 -18.50 3.68
N GLU A 461 -16.02 -18.43 2.36
CA GLU A 461 -15.69 -19.61 1.55
C GLU A 461 -14.34 -20.23 1.91
N TYR A 462 -13.33 -19.39 2.20
CA TYR A 462 -11.97 -19.86 2.47
C TYR A 462 -11.60 -19.88 3.95
N GLY A 463 -12.50 -19.49 4.84
CA GLY A 463 -12.24 -19.44 6.29
C GLY A 463 -11.09 -18.49 6.65
N THR A 464 -10.93 -17.38 5.94
CA THR A 464 -9.79 -16.48 6.09
C THR A 464 -9.85 -15.72 7.41
N ASP A 465 -8.87 -15.90 8.29
CA ASP A 465 -8.82 -15.30 9.64
C ASP A 465 -8.38 -13.83 9.59
N VAL A 466 -9.31 -12.92 9.29
CA VAL A 466 -9.13 -11.47 9.31
C VAL A 466 -9.87 -10.86 10.50
N LYS A 467 -9.20 -9.98 11.26
CA LYS A 467 -9.82 -9.21 12.35
C LYS A 467 -10.28 -7.87 11.78
N ILE A 468 -11.59 -7.70 11.65
CA ILE A 468 -12.23 -6.54 11.02
C ILE A 468 -12.63 -5.55 12.10
N ILE A 469 -12.07 -4.36 12.07
CA ILE A 469 -12.37 -3.25 12.98
C ILE A 469 -13.11 -2.17 12.18
N LEU A 470 -14.43 -2.17 12.25
CA LEU A 470 -15.29 -1.19 11.60
C LEU A 470 -15.46 0.02 12.53
N LEU A 471 -14.87 1.13 12.16
CA LEU A 471 -14.95 2.42 12.83
C LEU A 471 -16.17 3.18 12.28
N ASN A 472 -17.32 2.93 12.89
CA ASN A 472 -18.63 3.39 12.42
C ASN A 472 -19.00 4.75 13.02
N ASN A 473 -18.97 5.81 12.22
CA ASN A 473 -19.35 7.16 12.63
C ASN A 473 -20.56 7.71 11.85
N ASN A 474 -21.22 6.91 11.01
CA ASN A 474 -22.33 7.28 10.14
C ASN A 474 -22.03 8.46 9.18
N PHE A 475 -20.76 8.59 8.77
CA PHE A 475 -20.34 9.64 7.85
C PHE A 475 -19.21 9.16 6.91
N LEU A 476 -19.13 9.77 5.74
CA LEU A 476 -17.89 9.82 4.99
C LEU A 476 -16.93 10.81 5.71
N GLY A 477 -16.28 10.32 6.77
CA GLY A 477 -15.69 11.13 7.83
C GLY A 477 -14.64 12.13 7.34
N ASN A 478 -13.76 11.74 6.41
CA ASN A 478 -12.74 12.63 5.87
C ASN A 478 -13.36 13.77 5.04
N VAL A 479 -14.37 13.47 4.22
CA VAL A 479 -15.09 14.48 3.43
C VAL A 479 -15.88 15.41 4.35
N ARG A 480 -16.53 14.85 5.40
CA ARG A 480 -17.20 15.63 6.44
C ARG A 480 -16.25 16.62 7.11
N GLN A 481 -15.05 16.18 7.51
CA GLN A 481 -14.03 17.05 8.12
C GLN A 481 -13.67 18.23 7.21
N TRP A 482 -13.50 17.99 5.90
CA TRP A 482 -13.24 19.05 4.93
C TRP A 482 -14.42 20.02 4.79
N GLN A 483 -15.66 19.50 4.76
CA GLN A 483 -16.86 20.34 4.72
C GLN A 483 -16.99 21.20 5.96
N GLU A 484 -16.63 20.68 7.12
CA GLU A 484 -16.63 21.43 8.37
C GLU A 484 -15.58 22.54 8.38
N LEU A 485 -14.33 22.21 8.05
CA LEU A 485 -13.22 23.14 8.15
C LEU A 485 -13.21 24.22 7.06
N PHE A 486 -13.64 23.89 5.84
CA PHE A 486 -13.45 24.76 4.66
C PHE A 486 -14.73 25.15 3.93
N PHE A 487 -15.88 24.56 4.28
CA PHE A 487 -17.15 24.77 3.58
C PHE A 487 -18.32 25.13 4.52
N ASN A 488 -18.03 25.81 5.64
CA ASN A 488 -19.02 26.29 6.62
C ASN A 488 -19.98 25.21 7.11
N SER A 489 -19.47 23.99 7.38
CA SER A 489 -20.25 22.84 7.86
C SER A 489 -21.44 22.46 6.96
N ARG A 490 -21.35 22.69 5.68
CA ARG A 490 -22.41 22.30 4.72
C ARG A 490 -22.22 20.84 4.32
N PHE A 491 -22.75 19.93 5.14
CA PHE A 491 -22.63 18.47 5.00
C PHE A 491 -23.50 17.96 3.84
N SER A 492 -22.99 18.05 2.61
CA SER A 492 -23.69 17.57 1.41
C SER A 492 -23.25 16.15 1.09
N GLN A 493 -24.20 15.21 1.13
CA GLN A 493 -24.01 13.79 0.76
C GLN A 493 -22.93 13.05 1.57
N THR A 494 -22.65 13.50 2.79
CA THR A 494 -21.68 12.85 3.69
C THR A 494 -22.30 12.10 4.86
N PRO A 495 -23.48 12.48 5.40
CA PRO A 495 -24.19 11.62 6.36
C PRO A 495 -24.62 10.31 5.71
N MET A 496 -24.46 9.20 6.43
CA MET A 496 -24.82 7.87 5.96
C MET A 496 -25.87 7.23 6.86
N VAL A 497 -26.80 6.50 6.24
CA VAL A 497 -27.71 5.58 6.93
C VAL A 497 -27.17 4.18 6.70
N ASN A 498 -26.70 3.54 7.75
CA ASN A 498 -26.02 2.26 7.68
C ASN A 498 -26.96 1.08 7.94
N PRO A 499 -26.68 -0.09 7.34
CA PRO A 499 -27.34 -1.34 7.71
C PRO A 499 -26.84 -1.85 9.07
N ASP A 500 -27.48 -2.88 9.59
CA ASP A 500 -26.94 -3.66 10.72
C ASP A 500 -25.74 -4.51 10.24
N PHE A 501 -24.52 -4.00 10.46
CA PHE A 501 -23.30 -4.67 10.03
C PHE A 501 -23.04 -5.98 10.77
N VAL A 502 -23.48 -6.10 12.04
CA VAL A 502 -23.36 -7.34 12.80
C VAL A 502 -24.26 -8.42 12.21
N ALA A 503 -25.50 -8.06 11.86
CA ALA A 503 -26.40 -8.99 11.18
C ALA A 503 -25.84 -9.43 9.80
N ILE A 504 -25.24 -8.51 9.04
CA ILE A 504 -24.58 -8.83 7.76
C ILE A 504 -23.41 -9.79 7.98
N ALA A 505 -22.50 -9.50 8.91
CA ALA A 505 -21.35 -10.37 9.20
C ALA A 505 -21.82 -11.78 9.60
N ASN A 506 -22.81 -11.87 10.48
CA ASN A 506 -23.38 -13.14 10.91
C ASN A 506 -24.04 -13.92 9.75
N ALA A 507 -24.65 -13.24 8.78
CA ALA A 507 -25.21 -13.88 7.58
C ALA A 507 -24.12 -14.51 6.69
N TYR A 508 -22.89 -14.00 6.73
CA TYR A 508 -21.71 -14.62 6.11
C TYR A 508 -20.97 -15.59 7.04
N GLY A 509 -21.54 -15.95 8.21
CA GLY A 509 -20.93 -16.86 9.17
C GLY A 509 -19.70 -16.27 9.88
N ILE A 510 -19.53 -14.96 9.86
CA ILE A 510 -18.44 -14.24 10.53
C ILE A 510 -18.96 -13.77 11.90
N ALA A 511 -18.28 -14.18 12.97
CA ALA A 511 -18.59 -13.73 14.31
C ALA A 511 -18.44 -12.20 14.41
N ALA A 512 -19.40 -11.54 15.04
CA ALA A 512 -19.41 -10.09 15.13
C ALA A 512 -20.13 -9.59 16.39
N GLU A 513 -19.74 -8.41 16.86
CA GLU A 513 -20.42 -7.71 17.95
C GLU A 513 -20.36 -6.19 17.79
N ASN A 514 -21.32 -5.50 18.41
CA ASN A 514 -21.31 -4.05 18.55
C ASN A 514 -20.51 -3.66 19.79
N VAL A 515 -19.70 -2.61 19.67
CA VAL A 515 -19.00 -1.96 20.78
C VAL A 515 -19.52 -0.53 20.90
N GLU A 516 -20.44 -0.33 21.85
CA GLU A 516 -21.17 0.93 22.01
C GLU A 516 -20.47 1.87 22.99
N THR A 517 -19.75 1.32 23.98
CA THR A 517 -19.11 2.10 25.05
C THR A 517 -17.64 1.74 25.21
N ARG A 518 -16.88 2.68 25.77
CA ARG A 518 -15.43 2.53 26.02
C ARG A 518 -15.11 1.36 26.94
N GLU A 519 -15.97 1.10 27.93
CA GLU A 519 -15.79 0.01 28.90
C GLU A 519 -15.85 -1.38 28.25
N GLN A 520 -16.56 -1.50 27.12
CA GLN A 520 -16.68 -2.77 26.39
C GLN A 520 -15.44 -3.05 25.51
N LEU A 521 -14.68 -2.00 25.14
CA LEU A 521 -13.71 -2.07 24.05
C LEU A 521 -12.58 -3.07 24.30
N ASP A 522 -11.97 -3.04 25.50
CA ASP A 522 -10.82 -3.91 25.80
C ASP A 522 -11.21 -5.39 25.81
N ASP A 523 -12.37 -5.73 26.39
CA ASP A 523 -12.90 -7.08 26.40
C ASP A 523 -13.32 -7.55 25.00
N ALA A 524 -13.89 -6.67 24.17
CA ALA A 524 -14.27 -6.97 22.80
C ALA A 524 -13.03 -7.23 21.93
N ILE A 525 -11.98 -6.41 22.06
CA ILE A 525 -10.69 -6.65 21.40
C ILE A 525 -10.12 -8.01 21.82
N ALA A 526 -10.14 -8.33 23.11
CA ALA A 526 -9.65 -9.61 23.59
C ALA A 526 -10.45 -10.80 23.02
N ARG A 527 -11.79 -10.70 22.96
CA ARG A 527 -12.64 -11.74 22.32
C ARG A 527 -12.32 -11.89 20.84
N MET A 528 -12.21 -10.79 20.09
CA MET A 528 -11.86 -10.78 18.68
C MET A 528 -10.52 -11.47 18.42
N LEU A 529 -9.48 -11.12 19.18
CA LEU A 529 -8.13 -11.67 18.98
C LEU A 529 -8.01 -13.14 19.36
N ASN A 530 -8.78 -13.60 20.37
CA ASN A 530 -8.80 -14.99 20.79
C ASN A 530 -9.72 -15.89 19.94
N HIS A 531 -10.61 -15.29 19.14
CA HIS A 531 -11.49 -16.06 18.25
C HIS A 531 -10.70 -16.68 17.10
N LYS A 532 -10.97 -17.96 16.80
CA LYS A 532 -10.42 -18.65 15.61
C LYS A 532 -11.28 -18.34 14.40
N GLY A 533 -10.69 -17.77 13.37
CA GLY A 533 -11.37 -17.32 12.16
C GLY A 533 -11.69 -15.82 12.17
N ALA A 534 -12.41 -15.38 11.15
CA ALA A 534 -12.76 -13.98 10.99
C ALA A 534 -13.65 -13.46 12.13
N TYR A 535 -13.45 -12.21 12.50
CA TYR A 535 -14.25 -11.55 13.52
C TYR A 535 -14.42 -10.07 13.20
N MET A 536 -15.62 -9.52 13.37
CA MET A 536 -15.90 -8.11 13.15
C MET A 536 -16.30 -7.41 14.45
N LEU A 537 -15.61 -6.33 14.77
CA LEU A 537 -16.05 -5.35 15.77
C LEU A 537 -16.69 -4.16 15.04
N ASN A 538 -17.97 -3.90 15.26
CA ASN A 538 -18.64 -2.67 14.84
C ASN A 538 -18.55 -1.67 15.99
N VAL A 539 -17.59 -0.74 15.90
CA VAL A 539 -17.28 0.20 16.99
C VAL A 539 -17.97 1.53 16.72
N ASN A 540 -18.80 1.97 17.68
CA ASN A 540 -19.46 3.26 17.64
C ASN A 540 -18.46 4.39 17.91
N ILE A 541 -18.22 5.24 16.90
CA ILE A 541 -17.23 6.32 16.91
C ILE A 541 -17.93 7.68 16.93
N ASP A 542 -17.32 8.64 17.62
CA ASP A 542 -17.77 10.03 17.64
C ASP A 542 -17.85 10.59 16.22
N PRO A 543 -19.06 10.94 15.72
CA PRO A 543 -19.23 11.45 14.36
C PRO A 543 -18.57 12.82 14.15
N THR A 544 -18.20 13.51 15.21
CA THR A 544 -17.55 14.83 15.18
C THR A 544 -16.03 14.74 15.26
N ASP A 545 -15.48 13.53 15.40
CA ASP A 545 -14.04 13.32 15.49
C ASP A 545 -13.33 13.76 14.19
N MET A 546 -12.24 14.49 14.35
CA MET A 546 -11.41 15.01 13.25
C MET A 546 -9.95 14.68 13.49
N ILE A 547 -9.26 14.27 12.45
CA ILE A 547 -7.85 13.91 12.52
C ILE A 547 -6.96 15.16 12.54
N PHE A 548 -6.12 15.28 13.57
CA PHE A 548 -5.06 16.27 13.73
C PHE A 548 -3.75 15.59 14.21
N PRO A 549 -2.58 16.24 14.08
CA PRO A 549 -2.37 17.51 13.39
C PRO A 549 -2.63 17.38 11.89
N MET A 550 -2.92 18.49 11.24
CA MET A 550 -3.18 18.51 9.82
C MET A 550 -2.50 19.73 9.17
N THR A 551 -1.75 19.48 8.09
CA THR A 551 -1.32 20.53 7.16
C THR A 551 -2.37 20.65 6.05
N PRO A 552 -3.07 21.78 5.89
CA PRO A 552 -4.07 21.93 4.83
C PRO A 552 -3.46 21.76 3.44
N ALA A 553 -4.26 21.26 2.48
CA ALA A 553 -3.80 21.09 1.10
C ALA A 553 -3.33 22.45 0.54
N GLY A 554 -2.14 22.47 -0.09
CA GLY A 554 -1.53 23.69 -0.65
C GLY A 554 -0.92 24.64 0.39
N ALA A 555 -0.94 24.31 1.68
CA ALA A 555 -0.20 25.04 2.71
C ALA A 555 1.26 24.60 2.77
N ALA A 556 2.12 25.38 3.42
CA ALA A 556 3.49 24.93 3.72
C ALA A 556 3.47 23.75 4.68
N VAL A 557 4.46 22.85 4.59
CA VAL A 557 4.52 21.62 5.40
C VAL A 557 4.51 21.91 6.91
N ASP A 558 5.00 23.05 7.33
CA ASP A 558 5.07 23.53 8.71
C ASP A 558 3.87 24.41 9.14
N ASP A 559 2.89 24.65 8.25
CA ASP A 559 1.63 25.33 8.61
C ASP A 559 0.63 24.33 9.18
N ILE A 560 0.84 23.92 10.43
CA ILE A 560 0.17 22.80 11.08
C ILE A 560 -1.01 23.27 11.92
N MET A 561 -2.19 22.71 11.67
CA MET A 561 -3.38 22.85 12.53
C MET A 561 -3.33 21.77 13.63
N LEU A 562 -3.51 22.20 14.88
CA LEU A 562 -3.62 21.32 16.06
C LEU A 562 -5.08 20.94 16.36
N ASN A 563 -6.01 21.79 15.94
CA ASN A 563 -7.45 21.60 15.92
C ASN A 563 -8.07 22.61 14.95
N ALA A 564 -9.39 22.66 14.85
CA ALA A 564 -10.11 23.56 13.94
C ALA A 564 -9.79 25.07 14.15
N ASN A 565 -9.35 25.45 15.35
CA ASN A 565 -9.18 26.85 15.77
C ASN A 565 -7.74 27.21 16.18
N GLU A 566 -6.84 26.23 16.24
CA GLU A 566 -5.48 26.44 16.77
C GLU A 566 -4.45 25.88 15.78
N LYS A 567 -3.44 26.71 15.50
CA LYS A 567 -2.26 26.29 14.75
C LYS A 567 -1.05 26.16 15.65
N TYR A 568 -0.11 25.31 15.25
CA TYR A 568 1.19 25.21 15.91
C TYR A 568 1.94 26.53 15.76
N GLN A 569 2.42 27.08 16.88
CA GLN A 569 3.24 28.29 16.87
C GLN A 569 4.71 27.89 16.89
N ILE A 570 5.45 28.33 15.87
CA ILE A 570 6.89 28.15 15.82
C ILE A 570 7.51 29.21 16.76
N ASN A 571 8.02 28.78 17.92
CA ASN A 571 8.77 29.65 18.85
C ASN A 571 10.22 29.86 18.38
#